data_4083d9c2f3da5f6b5d38119dfe8b121e
#
_entry.id   4083d9c2f3da5f6b5d38119dfe8b121e
#
_cell.length_a   1.000
_cell.length_b   1.000
_cell.length_c   1.000
_cell.angle_alpha   90.00
_cell.angle_beta   90.00
_cell.angle_gamma   90.00
#
_symmetry.space_group_name_H-M   'P 1'
#
loop_
_entity.id
_entity.type
_entity.pdbx_description
1 polymer ?
#
loop_
_entity_poly.entity_id
_entity_poly.type
_entity_poly.pdbx_seq_one_letter_code
_entity_poly.pdbx_strand_id
1 'polypeptide(L)'
;PTGKSEQTDEGKKKLEEFKNLAEKKLVKFWETPAELGSVVSRSMVKLMKNFPAEGWVKAGSAVDEKSVKEIARLQKENEALRKKIEKISVEAPEGTAMLKQGDDLVTLGFDYSARTYRGSYIDIVGEIDVTWNELFAEVSPILINEASESDMRGVFENLARKKPNNVTSEYSDVSVDNITDSSFGMICVQFKALGYIQLSEKKHSDQTYWSLTKYGEFVMTQLVAQRR
;
A
#
# COMPACT_ATOMS: atom_id res chain seq x y z
N PRO A 1 70.38 11.57 24.33
CA PRO A 1 71.24 10.46 23.92
C PRO A 1 72.18 10.95 22.86
N THR A 2 73.40 11.26 23.29
CA THR A 2 74.47 11.87 22.51
C THR A 2 75.00 11.01 21.36
N GLY A 3 74.55 9.78 21.22
CA GLY A 3 75.00 8.84 20.18
C GLY A 3 74.14 8.78 18.91
N LYS A 4 73.10 9.62 18.78
CA LYS A 4 72.19 9.65 17.61
C LYS A 4 72.14 10.99 16.89
N SER A 5 72.98 11.94 17.22
CA SER A 5 73.10 13.23 16.49
C SER A 5 74.25 13.14 15.48
N GLU A 6 74.10 13.92 14.40
CA GLU A 6 75.10 14.03 13.36
C GLU A 6 76.45 14.43 13.92
N GLN A 7 77.52 13.67 13.59
CA GLN A 7 78.84 13.83 14.16
C GLN A 7 79.85 14.55 13.25
N THR A 8 79.53 14.69 11.99
CA THR A 8 80.37 15.40 11.05
C THR A 8 80.16 16.94 11.18
N ASP A 9 81.21 17.74 11.01
CA ASP A 9 81.10 19.19 11.16
C ASP A 9 80.19 19.79 10.11
N GLU A 10 80.11 19.21 8.90
CA GLU A 10 79.21 19.64 7.84
C GLU A 10 77.78 19.30 8.20
N GLY A 11 77.51 18.10 8.79
CA GLY A 11 76.23 17.68 9.24
C GLY A 11 75.68 18.53 10.40
N LYS A 12 76.55 18.90 11.35
CA LYS A 12 76.17 19.82 12.43
C LYS A 12 75.75 21.18 11.89
N LYS A 13 76.45 21.72 10.91
CA LYS A 13 76.11 22.98 10.30
C LYS A 13 74.77 22.94 9.57
N LYS A 14 74.49 21.88 8.81
CA LYS A 14 73.22 21.69 8.15
C LYS A 14 72.07 21.51 9.17
N LEU A 15 72.32 20.82 10.28
CA LEU A 15 71.36 20.69 11.36
C LEU A 15 71.02 22.03 12.02
N GLU A 16 72.05 22.87 12.21
CA GLU A 16 71.88 24.20 12.81
C GLU A 16 71.12 25.15 11.87
N GLU A 17 71.39 25.09 10.59
CA GLU A 17 70.70 25.86 9.54
C GLU A 17 69.19 25.38 9.50
N PHE A 18 68.91 24.08 9.59
CA PHE A 18 67.57 23.51 9.67
C PHE A 18 66.82 23.99 10.92
N LYS A 19 67.47 23.93 12.11
CA LYS A 19 66.91 24.45 13.35
C LYS A 19 66.54 25.91 13.25
N ASN A 20 67.44 26.75 12.75
CA ASN A 20 67.23 28.19 12.53
C ASN A 20 66.07 28.44 11.56
N LEU A 21 65.89 27.61 10.53
CA LEU A 21 64.78 27.68 9.62
C LEU A 21 63.44 27.25 10.28
N ALA A 22 63.47 26.19 11.09
CA ALA A 22 62.28 25.72 11.80
C ALA A 22 61.82 26.71 12.86
N GLU A 23 62.75 27.35 13.59
CA GLU A 23 62.48 28.34 14.65
C GLU A 23 61.87 29.64 14.13
N LYS A 24 62.01 29.95 12.84
CA LYS A 24 61.31 31.08 12.20
C LYS A 24 59.78 30.84 12.14
N LYS A 25 59.29 29.61 12.35
CA LYS A 25 57.88 29.26 12.46
C LYS A 25 57.49 29.08 13.92
N LEU A 26 56.20 29.03 14.19
CA LEU A 26 55.63 28.80 15.53
C LEU A 26 55.92 27.34 15.99
N VAL A 27 57.13 27.09 16.48
CA VAL A 27 57.50 25.79 17.05
C VAL A 27 57.41 25.84 18.58
N LYS A 28 57.25 24.69 19.19
CA LYS A 28 57.31 24.50 20.65
C LYS A 28 58.22 23.34 20.99
N PHE A 29 59.07 23.59 21.96
CA PHE A 29 60.02 22.60 22.48
C PHE A 29 59.36 21.78 23.61
N TRP A 30 59.81 20.54 23.79
CA TRP A 30 59.39 19.66 24.84
C TRP A 30 60.58 18.80 25.30
N GLU A 31 60.66 18.49 26.59
CA GLU A 31 61.74 17.69 27.15
C GLU A 31 61.29 16.31 27.56
N THR A 32 59.99 16.15 27.96
CA THR A 32 59.43 14.89 28.37
C THR A 32 58.25 14.45 27.48
N PRO A 33 57.98 13.13 27.37
CA PRO A 33 56.84 12.63 26.61
C PRO A 33 55.49 13.18 27.11
N ALA A 34 55.32 13.40 28.42
CA ALA A 34 54.13 13.95 29.01
C ALA A 34 53.90 15.43 28.59
N GLU A 35 55.02 16.19 28.53
CA GLU A 35 55.00 17.58 28.07
C GLU A 35 54.64 17.67 26.58
N LEU A 36 55.18 16.75 25.74
CA LEU A 36 54.81 16.65 24.34
C LEU A 36 53.29 16.45 24.18
N GLY A 37 52.70 15.50 24.87
CA GLY A 37 51.28 15.22 24.87
C GLY A 37 50.45 16.47 25.21
N SER A 38 50.86 17.20 26.25
CA SER A 38 50.21 18.43 26.70
C SER A 38 50.31 19.56 25.67
N VAL A 39 51.51 19.75 25.06
CA VAL A 39 51.75 20.78 24.05
C VAL A 39 50.98 20.49 22.79
N VAL A 40 50.95 19.26 22.30
CA VAL A 40 50.20 18.83 21.12
C VAL A 40 48.68 19.04 21.34
N SER A 41 48.12 18.50 22.45
CA SER A 41 46.70 18.64 22.74
C SER A 41 46.23 20.07 22.80
N ARG A 42 46.97 20.96 23.50
CA ARG A 42 46.63 22.38 23.58
C ARG A 42 46.74 23.08 22.20
N SER A 43 47.71 22.69 21.39
CA SER A 43 47.91 23.25 20.05
C SER A 43 46.79 22.82 19.10
N MET A 44 46.35 21.55 19.16
CA MET A 44 45.22 21.04 18.37
C MET A 44 43.88 21.72 18.75
N VAL A 45 43.61 21.87 20.05
CA VAL A 45 42.40 22.57 20.51
C VAL A 45 42.40 24.02 20.00
N LYS A 46 43.58 24.71 20.10
CA LYS A 46 43.71 26.09 19.61
C LYS A 46 43.56 26.17 18.08
N LEU A 47 44.09 25.20 17.33
CA LEU A 47 43.96 25.10 15.88
C LEU A 47 42.47 24.96 15.48
N MET A 48 41.78 23.98 16.08
CA MET A 48 40.35 23.75 15.81
C MET A 48 39.45 24.94 16.16
N LYS A 49 39.81 25.68 17.23
CA LYS A 49 39.06 26.90 17.63
C LYS A 49 39.29 28.07 16.69
N ASN A 50 40.55 28.29 16.27
CA ASN A 50 40.92 29.45 15.47
C ASN A 50 40.73 29.27 13.96
N PHE A 51 40.70 28.01 13.51
CA PHE A 51 40.56 27.60 12.10
C PHE A 51 39.57 26.46 12.04
N PRO A 52 38.25 26.73 12.27
CA PRO A 52 37.25 25.70 12.13
C PRO A 52 37.22 25.26 10.65
N ALA A 53 37.56 24.02 10.42
CA ALA A 53 37.47 23.36 9.11
C ALA A 53 36.44 22.24 9.17
N GLU A 54 35.73 22.03 8.09
CA GLU A 54 34.91 20.86 7.94
C GLU A 54 35.77 19.61 7.99
N GLY A 55 35.46 18.71 8.93
CA GLY A 55 36.22 17.47 9.11
C GLY A 55 36.02 16.52 7.93
N TRP A 56 36.93 15.57 7.76
CA TRP A 56 36.79 14.49 6.80
C TRP A 56 35.68 13.54 7.28
N VAL A 57 34.65 13.41 6.47
CA VAL A 57 33.56 12.44 6.69
C VAL A 57 33.85 11.21 5.81
N LYS A 58 33.70 9.99 6.36
CA LYS A 58 33.84 8.79 5.53
C LYS A 58 32.91 8.90 4.32
N ALA A 59 33.39 8.55 3.13
CA ALA A 59 32.67 8.68 1.85
C ALA A 59 31.26 8.01 1.82
N GLY A 60 30.95 7.11 2.75
CA GLY A 60 29.65 6.49 2.89
C GLY A 60 28.71 7.12 3.94
N SER A 61 29.14 8.16 4.65
CA SER A 61 28.36 8.83 5.71
C SER A 61 28.07 10.31 5.45
N ALA A 62 28.66 10.86 4.40
CA ALA A 62 28.32 12.20 3.93
C ALA A 62 27.02 12.11 3.13
N VAL A 63 25.91 12.50 3.72
CA VAL A 63 24.68 12.72 2.95
C VAL A 63 24.94 13.96 2.10
N ASP A 64 25.18 13.74 0.81
CA ASP A 64 25.37 14.83 -0.15
C ASP A 64 24.11 15.71 -0.16
N GLU A 65 24.29 17.04 -0.15
CA GLU A 65 23.18 18.01 -0.20
C GLU A 65 22.23 17.75 -1.39
N LYS A 66 22.78 17.26 -2.50
CA LYS A 66 22.02 16.84 -3.68
C LYS A 66 21.11 15.64 -3.36
N SER A 67 21.61 14.66 -2.62
CA SER A 67 20.83 13.49 -2.19
C SER A 67 19.70 13.88 -1.25
N VAL A 68 19.93 14.83 -0.33
CA VAL A 68 18.88 15.35 0.57
C VAL A 68 17.78 16.07 -0.23
N LYS A 69 18.17 16.92 -1.17
CA LYS A 69 17.22 17.63 -2.05
C LYS A 69 16.42 16.66 -2.92
N GLU A 70 17.08 15.61 -3.44
CA GLU A 70 16.41 14.58 -4.24
C GLU A 70 15.44 13.73 -3.41
N ILE A 71 15.81 13.34 -2.19
CA ILE A 71 14.92 12.65 -1.26
C ILE A 71 13.69 13.52 -0.96
N ALA A 72 13.87 14.81 -0.65
CA ALA A 72 12.76 15.72 -0.38
C ALA A 72 11.85 15.90 -1.62
N ARG A 73 12.43 15.98 -2.82
CA ARG A 73 11.68 16.03 -4.08
C ARG A 73 10.84 14.77 -4.28
N LEU A 74 11.46 13.60 -4.13
CA LEU A 74 10.78 12.29 -4.27
C LEU A 74 9.70 12.07 -3.22
N GLN A 75 9.91 12.51 -1.98
CA GLN A 75 8.87 12.47 -0.93
C GLN A 75 7.66 13.31 -1.32
N LYS A 76 7.88 14.56 -1.77
CA LYS A 76 6.79 15.44 -2.21
C LYS A 76 6.03 14.86 -3.41
N GLU A 77 6.75 14.29 -4.38
CA GLU A 77 6.15 13.61 -5.54
C GLU A 77 5.34 12.38 -5.12
N ASN A 78 5.88 11.58 -4.20
CA ASN A 78 5.19 10.40 -3.66
C ASN A 78 3.90 10.80 -2.91
N GLU A 79 3.92 11.85 -2.10
CA GLU A 79 2.72 12.38 -1.44
C GLU A 79 1.69 12.88 -2.46
N ALA A 80 2.12 13.59 -3.49
CA ALA A 80 1.23 14.06 -4.54
C ALA A 80 0.59 12.91 -5.33
N LEU A 81 1.38 11.88 -5.66
CA LEU A 81 0.90 10.68 -6.33
C LEU A 81 -0.07 9.88 -5.44
N ARG A 82 0.22 9.73 -4.14
CA ARG A 82 -0.69 9.08 -3.19
C ARG A 82 -2.04 9.79 -3.12
N LYS A 83 -2.06 11.11 -2.98
CA LYS A 83 -3.30 11.90 -3.00
C LYS A 83 -4.07 11.76 -4.32
N LYS A 84 -3.35 11.70 -5.45
CA LYS A 84 -3.95 11.48 -6.76
C LYS A 84 -4.57 10.10 -6.88
N ILE A 85 -3.87 9.05 -6.42
CA ILE A 85 -4.38 7.66 -6.39
C ILE A 85 -5.62 7.59 -5.50
N GLU A 86 -5.59 8.19 -4.31
CA GLU A 86 -6.72 8.20 -3.38
C GLU A 86 -7.96 8.86 -4.00
N LYS A 87 -7.79 9.98 -4.69
CA LYS A 87 -8.89 10.66 -5.40
C LYS A 87 -9.45 9.79 -6.53
N ILE A 88 -8.59 9.23 -7.40
CA ILE A 88 -9.01 8.39 -8.53
C ILE A 88 -9.66 7.08 -8.05
N SER A 89 -9.23 6.54 -6.91
CA SER A 89 -9.77 5.27 -6.39
C SER A 89 -11.22 5.36 -5.90
N VAL A 90 -11.77 6.57 -5.76
CA VAL A 90 -13.17 6.83 -5.37
C VAL A 90 -14.02 7.24 -6.59
N GLU A 91 -13.40 7.40 -7.76
CA GLU A 91 -14.11 7.72 -9.01
C GLU A 91 -14.43 6.41 -9.76
N ALA A 92 -15.57 6.43 -10.50
CA ALA A 92 -15.95 5.32 -11.36
C ALA A 92 -14.87 5.06 -12.43
N PRO A 93 -14.52 3.81 -12.73
CA PRO A 93 -13.59 3.50 -13.80
C PRO A 93 -14.06 4.05 -15.15
N GLU A 94 -13.13 4.41 -16.02
CA GLU A 94 -13.45 4.90 -17.36
C GLU A 94 -14.28 3.85 -18.15
N GLY A 95 -15.30 4.32 -18.87
CA GLY A 95 -16.15 3.45 -19.71
C GLY A 95 -17.32 2.79 -18.98
N THR A 96 -17.41 2.88 -17.65
CA THR A 96 -18.53 2.25 -16.90
C THR A 96 -19.87 2.90 -17.16
N ALA A 97 -19.91 4.15 -17.63
CA ALA A 97 -21.16 4.87 -17.93
C ALA A 97 -22.02 4.18 -19.01
N MET A 98 -21.43 3.32 -19.84
CA MET A 98 -22.14 2.58 -20.90
C MET A 98 -22.65 1.20 -20.42
N LEU A 99 -22.28 0.79 -19.20
CA LEU A 99 -22.70 -0.47 -18.62
C LEU A 99 -24.00 -0.30 -17.84
N LYS A 100 -24.83 -1.33 -17.83
CA LYS A 100 -26.02 -1.36 -16.95
C LYS A 100 -25.58 -1.25 -15.51
N GLN A 101 -26.21 -0.34 -14.75
CA GLN A 101 -25.87 -0.06 -13.36
C GLN A 101 -27.01 0.68 -12.66
N GLY A 102 -26.86 0.96 -11.39
CA GLY A 102 -27.85 1.74 -10.65
C GLY A 102 -29.22 1.04 -10.62
N ASP A 103 -30.24 1.75 -11.07
CA ASP A 103 -31.62 1.28 -11.07
C ASP A 103 -32.00 0.53 -12.35
N ASP A 104 -31.04 0.24 -13.24
CA ASP A 104 -31.26 -0.63 -14.38
C ASP A 104 -31.66 -2.03 -13.93
N LEU A 105 -32.69 -2.60 -14.57
CA LEU A 105 -33.16 -3.94 -14.27
C LEU A 105 -32.29 -5.02 -14.88
N VAL A 106 -32.16 -6.12 -14.13
CA VAL A 106 -31.56 -7.37 -14.56
C VAL A 106 -32.44 -8.54 -14.14
N THR A 107 -32.62 -9.49 -15.03
CA THR A 107 -33.34 -10.74 -14.78
C THR A 107 -32.34 -11.83 -14.39
N LEU A 108 -32.54 -12.46 -13.24
CA LEU A 108 -31.67 -13.51 -12.71
C LEU A 108 -32.41 -14.83 -12.59
N GLY A 109 -31.81 -15.89 -13.09
CA GLY A 109 -32.31 -17.26 -12.96
C GLY A 109 -31.88 -17.91 -11.65
N PHE A 110 -32.81 -18.65 -11.07
CA PHE A 110 -32.60 -19.46 -9.86
C PHE A 110 -33.18 -20.85 -10.06
N ASP A 111 -32.57 -21.85 -9.44
CA ASP A 111 -33.10 -23.19 -9.31
C ASP A 111 -34.03 -23.23 -8.12
N TYR A 112 -35.22 -23.82 -8.31
CA TYR A 112 -36.27 -23.98 -7.32
C TYR A 112 -36.67 -25.42 -7.23
N SER A 113 -36.90 -25.91 -6.02
CA SER A 113 -37.67 -27.15 -5.76
C SER A 113 -39.12 -26.79 -5.48
N ALA A 114 -40.02 -27.34 -6.22
CA ALA A 114 -41.46 -27.10 -6.09
C ALA A 114 -42.27 -28.36 -6.00
N ARG A 115 -43.34 -28.32 -5.20
CA ARG A 115 -44.23 -29.46 -5.01
C ARG A 115 -45.36 -29.44 -6.01
N THR A 116 -45.51 -30.54 -6.77
CA THR A 116 -46.62 -30.74 -7.70
C THR A 116 -47.90 -31.12 -6.95
N TYR A 117 -49.07 -30.98 -7.60
CA TYR A 117 -50.36 -31.42 -7.07
C TYR A 117 -50.44 -32.93 -6.74
N ARG A 118 -49.54 -33.73 -7.32
CA ARG A 118 -49.42 -35.18 -7.03
C ARG A 118 -48.50 -35.50 -5.85
N GLY A 119 -47.91 -34.47 -5.22
CA GLY A 119 -47.10 -34.62 -4.03
C GLY A 119 -45.62 -34.89 -4.29
N SER A 120 -45.18 -34.97 -5.57
CA SER A 120 -43.77 -35.11 -5.92
C SER A 120 -43.10 -33.76 -5.99
N TYR A 121 -41.81 -33.69 -5.64
CA TYR A 121 -40.97 -32.52 -5.89
C TYR A 121 -40.37 -32.57 -7.28
N ILE A 122 -40.25 -31.42 -7.90
CA ILE A 122 -39.61 -31.20 -9.21
C ILE A 122 -38.69 -30.00 -9.11
N ASP A 123 -37.61 -30.04 -9.89
CA ASP A 123 -36.67 -28.93 -10.03
C ASP A 123 -37.13 -28.05 -11.20
N ILE A 124 -37.19 -26.76 -10.97
CA ILE A 124 -37.65 -25.76 -11.95
C ILE A 124 -36.70 -24.58 -11.93
N VAL A 125 -36.41 -24.04 -13.07
CA VAL A 125 -35.70 -22.74 -13.18
C VAL A 125 -36.77 -21.64 -13.20
N GLY A 126 -36.62 -20.71 -12.26
CA GLY A 126 -37.46 -19.51 -12.19
C GLY A 126 -36.60 -18.26 -12.30
N GLU A 127 -37.26 -17.15 -12.53
CA GLU A 127 -36.61 -15.86 -12.74
C GLU A 127 -37.14 -14.78 -11.81
N ILE A 128 -36.27 -13.89 -11.38
CA ILE A 128 -36.60 -12.66 -10.65
C ILE A 128 -36.02 -11.44 -11.33
N ASP A 129 -36.75 -10.32 -11.27
CA ASP A 129 -36.24 -9.02 -11.70
C ASP A 129 -35.76 -8.21 -10.50
N VAL A 130 -34.56 -7.68 -10.60
CA VAL A 130 -33.93 -6.86 -9.56
C VAL A 130 -33.15 -5.73 -10.19
N THR A 131 -32.83 -4.68 -9.42
CA THR A 131 -31.91 -3.65 -9.89
C THR A 131 -30.47 -3.95 -9.49
N TRP A 132 -29.51 -3.41 -10.22
CA TRP A 132 -28.10 -3.53 -9.89
C TRP A 132 -27.78 -2.93 -8.51
N ASN A 133 -28.47 -1.84 -8.13
CA ASN A 133 -28.36 -1.23 -6.81
C ASN A 133 -28.84 -2.18 -5.70
N GLU A 134 -29.98 -2.85 -5.89
CA GLU A 134 -30.47 -3.84 -4.92
C GLU A 134 -29.50 -5.00 -4.74
N LEU A 135 -28.98 -5.56 -5.84
CA LEU A 135 -28.01 -6.66 -5.78
C LEU A 135 -26.75 -6.25 -5.03
N PHE A 136 -26.22 -5.06 -5.35
CA PHE A 136 -25.01 -4.59 -4.70
C PHE A 136 -25.23 -4.20 -3.25
N ALA A 137 -26.36 -3.59 -2.91
CA ALA A 137 -26.71 -3.26 -1.53
C ALA A 137 -26.80 -4.51 -0.62
N GLU A 138 -27.36 -5.61 -1.14
CA GLU A 138 -27.48 -6.85 -0.37
C GLU A 138 -26.12 -7.56 -0.19
N VAL A 139 -25.26 -7.60 -1.23
CA VAL A 139 -24.00 -8.36 -1.16
C VAL A 139 -22.82 -7.56 -0.60
N SER A 140 -22.79 -6.26 -0.78
CA SER A 140 -21.62 -5.44 -0.41
C SER A 140 -21.24 -5.51 1.08
N PRO A 141 -22.15 -5.63 2.06
CA PRO A 141 -21.78 -5.71 3.47
C PRO A 141 -20.90 -6.93 3.81
N ILE A 142 -21.13 -8.08 3.19
CA ILE A 142 -20.30 -9.27 3.45
C ILE A 142 -18.92 -9.17 2.79
N LEU A 143 -18.78 -8.35 1.73
CA LEU A 143 -17.54 -8.14 1.01
C LEU A 143 -16.55 -7.19 1.71
N ILE A 144 -16.94 -6.52 2.80
CA ILE A 144 -16.06 -5.65 3.60
C ILE A 144 -14.84 -6.43 4.13
N ASN A 145 -15.09 -7.67 4.59
CA ASN A 145 -14.06 -8.55 5.16
C ASN A 145 -13.70 -9.73 4.25
N GLU A 146 -13.95 -9.60 2.95
CA GLU A 146 -13.86 -10.67 1.97
C GLU A 146 -14.94 -11.76 2.14
N ALA A 147 -15.52 -12.17 1.05
CA ALA A 147 -16.52 -13.24 1.03
C ALA A 147 -16.16 -14.28 -0.03
N SER A 148 -16.49 -15.54 0.25
CA SER A 148 -16.42 -16.61 -0.73
C SER A 148 -17.57 -16.52 -1.75
N GLU A 149 -17.41 -17.16 -2.90
CA GLU A 149 -18.51 -17.27 -3.87
C GLU A 149 -19.74 -17.95 -3.27
N SER A 150 -19.54 -18.90 -2.38
CA SER A 150 -20.63 -19.57 -1.65
C SER A 150 -21.42 -18.60 -0.76
N ASP A 151 -20.72 -17.71 -0.04
CA ASP A 151 -21.37 -16.69 0.80
C ASP A 151 -22.18 -15.71 -0.05
N MET A 152 -21.61 -15.27 -1.18
CA MET A 152 -22.29 -14.37 -2.12
C MET A 152 -23.55 -15.01 -2.70
N ARG A 153 -23.48 -16.28 -3.12
CA ARG A 153 -24.65 -17.05 -3.61
C ARG A 153 -25.75 -17.10 -2.57
N GLY A 154 -25.42 -17.42 -1.32
CA GLY A 154 -26.37 -17.45 -0.22
C GLY A 154 -27.10 -16.12 0.03
N VAL A 155 -26.41 -14.98 -0.18
CA VAL A 155 -27.06 -13.65 -0.11
C VAL A 155 -28.09 -13.48 -1.24
N PHE A 156 -27.74 -13.84 -2.49
CA PHE A 156 -28.67 -13.72 -3.62
C PHE A 156 -29.85 -14.68 -3.52
N GLU A 157 -29.64 -15.88 -2.99
CA GLU A 157 -30.73 -16.82 -2.69
C GLU A 157 -31.71 -16.26 -1.64
N ASN A 158 -31.17 -15.60 -0.60
CA ASN A 158 -32.01 -14.93 0.40
C ASN A 158 -32.79 -13.75 -0.21
N LEU A 159 -32.20 -13.03 -1.15
CA LEU A 159 -32.91 -11.98 -1.89
C LEU A 159 -34.03 -12.58 -2.75
N ALA A 160 -33.77 -13.68 -3.46
CA ALA A 160 -34.78 -14.37 -4.28
C ALA A 160 -35.98 -14.86 -3.47
N ARG A 161 -35.77 -15.32 -2.22
CA ARG A 161 -36.87 -15.73 -1.32
C ARG A 161 -37.80 -14.57 -0.97
N LYS A 162 -37.33 -13.36 -1.00
CA LYS A 162 -38.11 -12.13 -0.67
C LYS A 162 -38.83 -11.54 -1.89
N LYS A 163 -38.46 -11.94 -3.10
CA LYS A 163 -38.98 -11.38 -4.34
C LYS A 163 -40.09 -12.23 -4.96
N PRO A 164 -41.07 -11.61 -5.64
CA PRO A 164 -42.00 -12.33 -6.47
C PRO A 164 -41.25 -13.06 -7.60
N ASN A 165 -41.65 -14.26 -7.90
CA ASN A 165 -41.10 -15.05 -9.01
C ASN A 165 -42.22 -15.74 -9.77
N ASN A 166 -41.92 -16.24 -10.95
CA ASN A 166 -42.88 -16.94 -11.82
C ASN A 166 -43.26 -18.33 -11.30
N VAL A 167 -42.45 -18.93 -10.43
CA VAL A 167 -42.67 -20.31 -9.94
C VAL A 167 -43.73 -20.37 -8.82
N THR A 168 -43.70 -19.42 -7.89
CA THR A 168 -44.63 -19.41 -6.74
C THR A 168 -46.09 -19.23 -7.13
N SER A 169 -46.40 -18.74 -8.33
CA SER A 169 -47.76 -18.59 -8.83
C SER A 169 -48.34 -19.91 -9.36
N GLU A 170 -47.52 -20.88 -9.74
CA GLU A 170 -47.94 -22.13 -10.40
C GLU A 170 -47.85 -23.36 -9.48
N TYR A 171 -47.00 -23.31 -8.46
CA TYR A 171 -46.73 -24.46 -7.60
C TYR A 171 -46.90 -24.14 -6.12
N SER A 172 -47.18 -25.17 -5.33
CA SER A 172 -47.19 -25.07 -3.88
C SER A 172 -45.86 -25.52 -3.29
N ASP A 173 -45.51 -25.04 -2.09
CA ASP A 173 -44.33 -25.45 -1.36
C ASP A 173 -43.06 -25.28 -2.20
N VAL A 174 -42.78 -24.02 -2.57
CA VAL A 174 -41.65 -23.62 -3.43
C VAL A 174 -40.50 -23.16 -2.55
N SER A 175 -39.31 -23.76 -2.75
CA SER A 175 -38.04 -23.30 -2.14
C SER A 175 -37.03 -22.89 -3.19
N VAL A 176 -36.27 -21.84 -2.87
CA VAL A 176 -35.11 -21.44 -3.67
C VAL A 176 -33.92 -22.30 -3.24
N ASP A 177 -33.32 -23.00 -4.18
CA ASP A 177 -32.18 -23.87 -3.93
C ASP A 177 -30.85 -23.13 -4.22
N ASN A 178 -30.62 -22.69 -5.47
CA ASN A 178 -29.41 -22.04 -5.86
C ASN A 178 -29.65 -20.93 -6.90
N ILE A 179 -28.75 -19.94 -6.94
CA ILE A 179 -28.66 -19.05 -8.11
C ILE A 179 -27.96 -19.81 -9.26
N THR A 180 -28.47 -19.70 -10.48
CA THR A 180 -27.83 -20.34 -11.64
C THR A 180 -26.41 -19.82 -11.85
N ASP A 181 -25.49 -20.67 -12.33
CA ASP A 181 -24.08 -20.29 -12.58
C ASP A 181 -23.96 -19.16 -13.59
N SER A 182 -24.84 -19.12 -14.58
CA SER A 182 -24.86 -18.04 -15.59
C SER A 182 -25.21 -16.69 -14.96
N SER A 183 -26.24 -16.65 -14.09
CA SER A 183 -26.64 -15.42 -13.39
C SER A 183 -25.58 -14.96 -12.40
N PHE A 184 -25.02 -15.87 -11.62
CA PHE A 184 -23.94 -15.56 -10.70
C PHE A 184 -22.70 -15.02 -11.43
N GLY A 185 -22.26 -15.71 -12.49
CA GLY A 185 -21.13 -15.27 -13.31
C GLY A 185 -21.35 -13.89 -13.94
N MET A 186 -22.56 -13.61 -14.43
CA MET A 186 -22.93 -12.30 -14.98
C MET A 186 -22.82 -11.20 -13.91
N ILE A 187 -23.32 -11.43 -12.69
CA ILE A 187 -23.21 -10.48 -11.56
C ILE A 187 -21.74 -10.19 -11.26
N CYS A 188 -20.91 -11.23 -11.12
CA CYS A 188 -19.48 -11.07 -10.79
C CYS A 188 -18.74 -10.26 -11.89
N VAL A 189 -19.01 -10.58 -13.16
CA VAL A 189 -18.41 -9.83 -14.29
C VAL A 189 -18.85 -8.38 -14.29
N GLN A 190 -20.15 -8.13 -14.08
CA GLN A 190 -20.70 -6.77 -14.07
C GLN A 190 -20.13 -5.94 -12.92
N PHE A 191 -20.14 -6.46 -11.69
CA PHE A 191 -19.59 -5.74 -10.53
C PHE A 191 -18.09 -5.49 -10.66
N LYS A 192 -17.36 -6.44 -11.25
CA LYS A 192 -15.93 -6.25 -11.53
C LYS A 192 -15.72 -5.18 -12.62
N ALA A 193 -16.52 -5.19 -13.70
CA ALA A 193 -16.45 -4.19 -14.77
C ALA A 193 -16.81 -2.79 -14.28
N LEU A 194 -17.78 -2.68 -13.38
CA LEU A 194 -18.13 -1.43 -12.68
C LEU A 194 -17.06 -0.98 -11.67
N GLY A 195 -16.08 -1.82 -11.39
CA GLY A 195 -15.05 -1.52 -10.40
C GLY A 195 -15.53 -1.60 -8.94
N TYR A 196 -16.63 -2.30 -8.66
CA TYR A 196 -17.16 -2.45 -7.31
C TYR A 196 -16.43 -3.51 -6.51
N ILE A 197 -16.07 -4.63 -7.15
CA ILE A 197 -15.42 -5.77 -6.53
C ILE A 197 -14.12 -6.14 -7.23
N GLN A 198 -13.25 -6.81 -6.49
CA GLN A 198 -11.99 -7.38 -6.98
C GLN A 198 -11.75 -8.75 -6.36
N LEU A 199 -10.91 -9.56 -7.01
CA LEU A 199 -10.44 -10.80 -6.40
C LEU A 199 -9.57 -10.49 -5.19
N SER A 200 -9.75 -11.24 -4.10
CA SER A 200 -8.88 -11.11 -2.94
C SER A 200 -7.46 -11.58 -3.26
N GLU A 201 -6.48 -10.84 -2.76
CA GLU A 201 -5.06 -11.21 -2.86
C GLU A 201 -4.67 -12.31 -1.85
N LYS A 202 -5.48 -12.54 -0.83
CA LYS A 202 -5.23 -13.58 0.17
C LYS A 202 -5.48 -14.94 -0.44
N LYS A 203 -4.46 -15.79 -0.45
CA LYS A 203 -4.59 -17.20 -0.84
C LYS A 203 -5.27 -17.96 0.29
N HIS A 204 -6.57 -18.06 0.22
CA HIS A 204 -7.32 -19.06 0.97
C HIS A 204 -7.40 -20.34 0.12
N SER A 205 -7.34 -21.51 0.78
CA SER A 205 -7.41 -22.81 0.11
C SER A 205 -8.59 -22.89 -0.88
N ASP A 206 -8.39 -23.48 -2.03
CA ASP A 206 -9.34 -23.98 -3.04
C ASP A 206 -10.62 -23.18 -3.39
N GLN A 207 -10.91 -22.05 -2.75
CA GLN A 207 -12.07 -21.20 -3.02
C GLN A 207 -11.67 -19.81 -3.49
N THR A 208 -12.49 -19.25 -4.39
CA THR A 208 -12.37 -17.88 -4.84
C THR A 208 -13.01 -16.94 -3.82
N TYR A 209 -12.26 -15.91 -3.42
CA TYR A 209 -12.73 -14.86 -2.52
C TYR A 209 -12.78 -13.52 -3.24
N TRP A 210 -13.78 -12.74 -2.91
CA TRP A 210 -14.01 -11.40 -3.45
C TRP A 210 -13.98 -10.36 -2.33
N SER A 211 -13.51 -9.18 -2.64
CA SER A 211 -13.51 -8.01 -1.74
C SER A 211 -13.96 -6.76 -2.47
N LEU A 212 -14.37 -5.75 -1.71
CA LEU A 212 -14.67 -4.44 -2.27
C LEU A 212 -13.40 -3.75 -2.76
N THR A 213 -13.53 -2.99 -3.83
CA THR A 213 -12.58 -1.93 -4.16
C THR A 213 -12.87 -0.68 -3.32
N LYS A 214 -11.99 0.31 -3.31
CA LYS A 214 -12.28 1.60 -2.65
C LYS A 214 -13.50 2.31 -3.27
N TYR A 215 -13.67 2.18 -4.59
CA TYR A 215 -14.88 2.68 -5.25
C TYR A 215 -16.12 1.89 -4.84
N GLY A 216 -16.02 0.57 -4.74
CA GLY A 216 -17.10 -0.28 -4.22
C GLY A 216 -17.50 0.07 -2.79
N GLU A 217 -16.53 0.33 -1.89
CA GLU A 217 -16.80 0.81 -0.52
C GLU A 217 -17.56 2.15 -0.52
N PHE A 218 -17.16 3.07 -1.39
CA PHE A 218 -17.85 4.35 -1.56
C PHE A 218 -19.29 4.14 -2.02
N VAL A 219 -19.53 3.35 -3.08
CA VAL A 219 -20.88 3.05 -3.60
C VAL A 219 -21.74 2.34 -2.56
N MET A 220 -21.20 1.34 -1.87
CA MET A 220 -21.87 0.65 -0.76
C MET A 220 -22.34 1.65 0.30
N THR A 221 -21.45 2.56 0.71
CA THR A 221 -21.79 3.57 1.71
C THR A 221 -22.95 4.47 1.26
N GLN A 222 -23.02 4.82 -0.03
CA GLN A 222 -24.10 5.62 -0.56
C GLN A 222 -25.44 4.86 -0.56
N LEU A 223 -25.42 3.55 -0.79
CA LEU A 223 -26.63 2.71 -0.92
C LEU A 223 -27.13 2.22 0.44
N VAL A 224 -26.24 1.83 1.34
CA VAL A 224 -26.60 1.07 2.57
C VAL A 224 -26.59 1.94 3.82
N ALA A 225 -25.82 3.04 3.85
CA ALA A 225 -25.74 3.89 5.04
C ALA A 225 -27.06 4.60 5.32
N GLN A 226 -27.51 4.55 6.56
CA GLN A 226 -28.70 5.25 7.00
C GLN A 226 -28.44 6.75 7.09
N ARG A 227 -29.25 7.53 6.41
CA ARG A 227 -29.25 9.00 6.50
C ARG A 227 -30.13 9.46 7.68
N ARG A 228 -29.75 10.58 8.31
CA ARG A 228 -30.56 11.22 9.37
C ARG A 228 -31.77 11.91 8.74
#